data_5851de6f2ea2bf3a74d9dda02d873ee2
#
_entry.id   5851de6f2ea2bf3a74d9dda02d873ee2
#
_cell.length_a   1.000
_cell.length_b   1.000
_cell.length_c   1.000
_cell.angle_alpha   90.00
_cell.angle_beta   90.00
_cell.angle_gamma   90.00
#
_symmetry.space_group_name_H-M   'P 1'
#
loop_
_entity.id
_entity.type
_entity.pdbx_description
1 polymer ?
#
loop_
_entity_poly.entity_id
_entity_poly.type
_entity_poly.pdbx_seq_one_letter_code
_entity_poly.pdbx_strand_id
1 'polypeptide(L)'
;MSVSDEVVLEQAQKLSVQVSSEEQARYVVDAVGSRLAAAALGLRDTRTVNSWAHGGPIKGPLHEHRLQALFRVTYAVKERYGPAVAAAFLRGSNPALGNRAPMTVLANESPADAEQATIAAVETLFAS
;
A
#
# COMPACT_ATOMS: atom_id res chain seq x y z
N MET A 1 1.61 -19.75 7.27
CA MET A 1 2.25 -18.89 6.24
C MET A 1 3.46 -19.64 5.68
N SER A 2 3.65 -19.64 4.38
CA SER A 2 4.75 -20.35 3.74
C SER A 2 6.05 -19.56 3.76
N VAL A 3 7.18 -20.23 3.47
CA VAL A 3 8.47 -19.56 3.30
C VAL A 3 8.41 -18.50 2.19
N SER A 4 7.70 -18.81 1.09
CA SER A 4 7.51 -17.85 -0.01
C SER A 4 6.77 -16.60 0.45
N ASP A 5 5.77 -16.74 1.32
CA ASP A 5 5.03 -15.60 1.87
C ASP A 5 5.94 -14.75 2.75
N GLU A 6 6.77 -15.37 3.58
CA GLU A 6 7.73 -14.66 4.42
C GLU A 6 8.75 -13.89 3.58
N VAL A 7 9.25 -14.48 2.50
CA VAL A 7 10.19 -13.82 1.58
C VAL A 7 9.55 -12.60 0.94
N VAL A 8 8.28 -12.71 0.49
CA VAL A 8 7.56 -11.57 -0.11
C VAL A 8 7.40 -10.43 0.91
N LEU A 9 7.03 -10.75 2.16
CA LEU A 9 6.88 -9.74 3.21
C LEU A 9 8.20 -9.05 3.55
N GLU A 10 9.29 -9.80 3.64
CA GLU A 10 10.63 -9.23 3.86
C GLU A 10 11.04 -8.33 2.71
N GLN A 11 10.81 -8.77 1.47
CA GLN A 11 11.12 -8.00 0.28
C GLN A 11 10.32 -6.71 0.22
N ALA A 12 9.03 -6.77 0.56
CA ALA A 12 8.17 -5.59 0.61
C ALA A 12 8.73 -4.54 1.58
N GLN A 13 9.14 -4.96 2.77
CA GLN A 13 9.73 -4.07 3.75
C GLN A 13 11.04 -3.47 3.26
N LYS A 14 11.93 -4.30 2.75
CA LYS A 14 13.24 -3.88 2.24
C LYS A 14 13.10 -2.84 1.15
N LEU A 15 12.26 -3.12 0.14
CA LEU A 15 12.05 -2.22 -0.98
C LEU A 15 11.39 -0.91 -0.55
N SER A 16 10.51 -0.94 0.46
CA SER A 16 9.83 0.27 0.92
C SER A 16 10.79 1.34 1.47
N VAL A 17 11.99 0.94 1.88
CA VAL A 17 13.02 1.87 2.35
C VAL A 17 14.15 2.10 1.34
N GLN A 18 14.27 1.27 0.30
CA GLN A 18 15.33 1.37 -0.70
C GLN A 18 14.88 2.02 -2.01
N VAL A 19 13.63 1.82 -2.39
CA VAL A 19 13.07 2.32 -3.64
C VAL A 19 12.66 3.79 -3.46
N SER A 20 12.94 4.63 -4.47
CA SER A 20 12.58 6.05 -4.41
C SER A 20 11.07 6.25 -4.33
N SER A 21 10.66 7.41 -3.80
CA SER A 21 9.24 7.76 -3.70
C SER A 21 8.57 7.80 -5.09
N GLU A 22 9.28 8.30 -6.10
CA GLU A 22 8.79 8.30 -7.49
C GLU A 22 8.48 6.89 -7.97
N GLU A 23 9.42 5.97 -7.77
CA GLU A 23 9.23 4.58 -8.17
C GLU A 23 8.14 3.89 -7.37
N GLN A 24 8.02 4.19 -6.08
CA GLN A 24 6.94 3.66 -5.25
C GLN A 24 5.58 4.13 -5.77
N ALA A 25 5.43 5.42 -6.06
CA ALA A 25 4.18 5.97 -6.58
C ALA A 25 3.84 5.35 -7.94
N ARG A 26 4.83 5.24 -8.82
CA ARG A 26 4.63 4.61 -10.13
C ARG A 26 4.19 3.16 -9.99
N TYR A 27 4.85 2.41 -9.12
CA TYR A 27 4.50 1.01 -8.87
C TYR A 27 3.05 0.86 -8.42
N VAL A 28 2.64 1.67 -7.45
CA VAL A 28 1.27 1.60 -6.89
C VAL A 28 0.23 2.00 -7.94
N VAL A 29 0.48 3.09 -8.67
CA VAL A 29 -0.43 3.54 -9.73
C VAL A 29 -0.56 2.48 -10.82
N ASP A 30 0.54 1.87 -11.23
CA ASP A 30 0.52 0.82 -12.24
C ASP A 30 -0.22 -0.44 -11.75
N ALA A 31 -0.08 -0.76 -10.48
CA ALA A 31 -0.68 -1.97 -9.91
C ALA A 31 -2.18 -1.83 -9.67
N VAL A 32 -2.63 -0.73 -9.05
CA VAL A 32 -4.02 -0.61 -8.57
C VAL A 32 -4.77 0.59 -9.16
N GLY A 33 -4.09 1.43 -9.92
CA GLY A 33 -4.68 2.61 -10.55
C GLY A 33 -4.58 3.86 -9.68
N SER A 34 -4.64 5.03 -10.33
CA SER A 34 -4.47 6.33 -9.68
C SER A 34 -5.58 6.62 -8.66
N ARG A 35 -6.81 6.25 -8.99
CA ARG A 35 -7.97 6.56 -8.15
C ARG A 35 -7.89 5.85 -6.80
N LEU A 36 -7.61 4.56 -6.82
CA LEU A 36 -7.49 3.77 -5.60
C LEU A 36 -6.25 4.19 -4.80
N ALA A 37 -5.13 4.44 -5.49
CA ALA A 37 -3.93 4.94 -4.84
C ALA A 37 -4.18 6.27 -4.12
N ALA A 38 -4.84 7.22 -4.77
CA ALA A 38 -5.17 8.51 -4.16
C ALA A 38 -6.07 8.33 -2.93
N ALA A 39 -7.08 7.47 -3.03
CA ALA A 39 -7.97 7.19 -1.89
C ALA A 39 -7.20 6.64 -0.70
N ALA A 40 -6.31 5.67 -0.92
CA ALA A 40 -5.51 5.06 0.14
C ALA A 40 -4.49 6.05 0.76
N LEU A 41 -4.07 7.06 0.00
CA LEU A 41 -3.15 8.10 0.46
C LEU A 41 -3.88 9.27 1.15
N GLY A 42 -5.21 9.26 1.17
CA GLY A 42 -6.00 10.34 1.74
C GLY A 42 -5.99 11.61 0.88
N LEU A 43 -5.75 11.47 -0.43
CA LEU A 43 -5.71 12.58 -1.37
C LEU A 43 -7.11 12.84 -1.97
N ARG A 44 -7.38 14.10 -2.30
CA ARG A 44 -8.68 14.50 -2.86
C ARG A 44 -8.89 14.04 -4.30
N ASP A 45 -7.81 14.00 -5.08
CA ASP A 45 -7.89 13.64 -6.49
C ASP A 45 -6.62 12.91 -6.93
N THR A 46 -6.59 12.50 -8.19
CA THR A 46 -5.50 11.69 -8.72
C THR A 46 -4.29 12.51 -9.17
N ARG A 47 -4.41 13.84 -9.28
CA ARG A 47 -3.32 14.68 -9.82
C ARG A 47 -2.06 14.62 -8.99
N THR A 48 -2.21 14.62 -7.67
CA THR A 48 -1.07 14.60 -6.75
C THR A 48 -0.28 13.30 -6.86
N VAL A 49 -0.94 12.15 -6.80
CA VAL A 49 -0.24 10.86 -6.90
C VAL A 49 0.36 10.67 -8.29
N ASN A 50 -0.32 11.12 -9.33
CA ASN A 50 0.22 11.06 -10.69
C ASN A 50 1.45 11.96 -10.84
N SER A 51 1.45 13.13 -10.19
CA SER A 51 2.62 13.99 -10.14
C SER A 51 3.81 13.27 -9.49
N TRP A 52 3.59 12.61 -8.35
CA TRP A 52 4.64 11.84 -7.68
C TRP A 52 5.20 10.73 -8.57
N ALA A 53 4.33 10.04 -9.30
CA ALA A 53 4.73 8.97 -10.22
C ALA A 53 5.60 9.48 -11.37
N HIS A 54 5.58 10.77 -11.65
CA HIS A 54 6.38 11.43 -12.69
C HIS A 54 7.50 12.31 -12.10
N GLY A 55 7.86 12.10 -10.83
CA GLY A 55 8.97 12.79 -10.20
C GLY A 55 8.65 14.10 -9.54
N GLY A 56 7.35 14.45 -9.40
CA GLY A 56 6.93 15.63 -8.68
C GLY A 56 7.23 15.52 -7.18
N PRO A 57 7.45 16.67 -6.50
CA PRO A 57 7.86 16.65 -5.10
C PRO A 57 6.74 16.22 -4.16
N ILE A 58 7.10 15.45 -3.15
CA ILE A 58 6.18 15.07 -2.07
C ILE A 58 6.42 16.04 -0.91
N LYS A 59 5.36 16.70 -0.48
CA LYS A 59 5.43 17.70 0.59
C LYS A 59 5.15 17.06 1.94
N GLY A 60 6.19 17.03 2.78
CA GLY A 60 6.10 16.61 4.16
C GLY A 60 6.21 15.11 4.39
N PRO A 61 6.63 14.74 5.62
CA PRO A 61 6.88 13.33 5.96
C PRO A 61 5.61 12.47 6.03
N LEU A 62 4.45 13.07 6.32
CA LEU A 62 3.20 12.32 6.40
C LEU A 62 2.88 11.60 5.09
N HIS A 63 2.95 12.34 3.98
CA HIS A 63 2.67 11.76 2.66
C HIS A 63 3.72 10.73 2.26
N GLU A 64 4.99 10.97 2.56
CA GLU A 64 6.05 10.00 2.28
C GLU A 64 5.83 8.70 3.04
N HIS A 65 5.51 8.79 4.33
CA HIS A 65 5.28 7.60 5.15
C HIS A 65 4.02 6.85 4.74
N ARG A 66 2.96 7.56 4.36
CA ARG A 66 1.75 6.92 3.83
C ARG A 66 2.03 6.19 2.52
N LEU A 67 2.81 6.80 1.64
CA LEU A 67 3.19 6.16 0.39
C LEU A 67 4.02 4.89 0.65
N GLN A 68 4.97 4.94 1.58
CA GLN A 68 5.75 3.75 1.94
C GLN A 68 4.85 2.62 2.45
N ALA A 69 3.91 2.94 3.33
CA ALA A 69 2.97 1.94 3.84
C ALA A 69 2.10 1.35 2.74
N LEU A 70 1.56 2.20 1.87
CA LEU A 70 0.76 1.75 0.73
C LEU A 70 1.59 0.90 -0.24
N PHE A 71 2.81 1.31 -0.55
CA PHE A 71 3.71 0.55 -1.40
C PHE A 71 3.97 -0.84 -0.83
N ARG A 72 4.30 -0.91 0.47
CA ARG A 72 4.61 -2.17 1.14
C ARG A 72 3.44 -3.16 1.04
N VAL A 73 2.24 -2.70 1.34
CA VAL A 73 1.02 -3.51 1.29
C VAL A 73 0.70 -3.94 -0.14
N THR A 74 0.74 -2.99 -1.07
CA THR A 74 0.45 -3.25 -2.48
C THR A 74 1.45 -4.25 -3.07
N TYR A 75 2.74 -4.05 -2.80
CA TYR A 75 3.79 -4.95 -3.28
C TYR A 75 3.55 -6.37 -2.79
N ALA A 76 3.33 -6.54 -1.48
CA ALA A 76 3.18 -7.86 -0.88
C ALA A 76 2.00 -8.63 -1.52
N VAL A 77 0.84 -8.01 -1.66
CA VAL A 77 -0.35 -8.68 -2.21
C VAL A 77 -0.21 -8.88 -3.72
N LYS A 78 0.26 -7.86 -4.44
CA LYS A 78 0.41 -7.94 -5.90
C LYS A 78 1.41 -9.01 -6.31
N GLU A 79 2.57 -9.08 -5.65
CA GLU A 79 3.59 -10.07 -6.00
C GLU A 79 3.14 -11.49 -5.69
N ARG A 80 2.30 -11.67 -4.68
CA ARG A 80 1.80 -12.99 -4.31
C ARG A 80 0.58 -13.43 -5.13
N TYR A 81 -0.33 -12.49 -5.42
CA TYR A 81 -1.63 -12.82 -6.01
C TYR A 81 -1.99 -12.01 -7.27
N GLY A 82 -1.18 -11.03 -7.64
CA GLY A 82 -1.44 -10.20 -8.81
C GLY A 82 -2.16 -8.88 -8.50
N PRO A 83 -2.21 -7.97 -9.51
CA PRO A 83 -2.75 -6.63 -9.29
C PRO A 83 -4.26 -6.60 -9.01
N ALA A 84 -5.04 -7.50 -9.60
CA ALA A 84 -6.48 -7.53 -9.36
C ALA A 84 -6.80 -7.86 -7.89
N VAL A 85 -6.06 -8.81 -7.31
CA VAL A 85 -6.23 -9.17 -5.90
C VAL A 85 -5.74 -8.03 -5.00
N ALA A 86 -4.65 -7.37 -5.36
CA ALA A 86 -4.16 -6.21 -4.60
C ALA A 86 -5.20 -5.10 -4.55
N ALA A 87 -5.82 -4.76 -5.68
CA ALA A 87 -6.88 -3.76 -5.74
C ALA A 87 -8.11 -4.18 -4.91
N ALA A 88 -8.53 -5.44 -5.04
CA ALA A 88 -9.66 -5.97 -4.28
C ALA A 88 -9.39 -5.95 -2.77
N PHE A 89 -8.17 -6.32 -2.36
CA PHE A 89 -7.76 -6.28 -0.96
C PHE A 89 -7.85 -4.87 -0.39
N LEU A 90 -7.35 -3.88 -1.11
CA LEU A 90 -7.37 -2.49 -0.65
C LEU A 90 -8.80 -1.94 -0.52
N ARG A 91 -9.71 -2.31 -1.42
CA ARG A 91 -11.09 -1.82 -1.43
C ARG A 91 -12.03 -2.55 -0.49
N GLY A 92 -11.74 -3.80 -0.19
CA GLY A 92 -12.69 -4.68 0.47
C GLY A 92 -12.73 -4.51 1.98
N SER A 93 -13.93 -4.67 2.54
CA SER A 93 -14.10 -4.77 3.99
C SER A 93 -13.27 -5.95 4.53
N ASN A 94 -12.55 -5.73 5.61
CA ASN A 94 -11.60 -6.72 6.14
C ASN A 94 -11.85 -6.99 7.62
N PRO A 95 -12.19 -8.23 8.00
CA PRO A 95 -12.44 -8.56 9.40
C PRO A 95 -11.24 -8.29 10.32
N ALA A 96 -10.01 -8.44 9.81
CA ALA A 96 -8.81 -8.17 10.59
C ALA A 96 -8.64 -6.67 10.92
N LEU A 97 -9.41 -5.80 10.24
CA LEU A 97 -9.37 -4.35 10.43
C LEU A 97 -10.69 -3.81 11.01
N GLY A 98 -11.45 -4.65 11.70
CA GLY A 98 -12.75 -4.27 12.24
C GLY A 98 -13.76 -3.98 11.13
N ASN A 99 -13.68 -4.71 10.04
CA ASN A 99 -14.52 -4.59 8.84
C ASN A 99 -14.30 -3.29 8.06
N ARG A 100 -13.19 -2.59 8.30
CA ARG A 100 -12.79 -1.44 7.49
C ARG A 100 -11.97 -1.93 6.29
N ALA A 101 -12.00 -1.17 5.20
CA ALA A 101 -11.13 -1.45 4.07
C ALA A 101 -9.70 -1.02 4.39
N PRO A 102 -8.67 -1.77 3.93
CA PRO A 102 -7.28 -1.34 4.12
C PRO A 102 -6.99 0.07 3.62
N MET A 103 -7.57 0.48 2.48
CA MET A 103 -7.39 1.85 1.97
C MET A 103 -7.89 2.89 2.96
N THR A 104 -8.96 2.62 3.69
CA THR A 104 -9.51 3.54 4.68
C THR A 104 -8.57 3.68 5.88
N VAL A 105 -8.02 2.57 6.34
CA VAL A 105 -7.05 2.55 7.44
C VAL A 105 -5.79 3.33 7.04
N LEU A 106 -5.26 3.06 5.84
CA LEU A 106 -4.07 3.74 5.32
C LEU A 106 -4.28 5.25 5.19
N ALA A 107 -5.47 5.68 4.80
CA ALA A 107 -5.77 7.10 4.60
C ALA A 107 -5.99 7.87 5.90
N ASN A 108 -6.47 7.21 6.95
CA ASN A 108 -6.97 7.89 8.14
C ASN A 108 -6.15 7.69 9.42
N GLU A 109 -5.48 6.55 9.56
CA GLU A 109 -4.66 6.28 10.73
C GLU A 109 -3.27 6.90 10.58
N SER A 110 -2.51 6.99 11.69
CA SER A 110 -1.11 7.38 11.58
C SER A 110 -0.37 6.38 10.69
N PRO A 111 0.65 6.81 9.93
CA PRO A 111 1.35 5.89 9.02
C PRO A 111 1.89 4.63 9.71
N ALA A 112 2.46 4.75 10.89
CA ALA A 112 2.99 3.60 11.64
C ALA A 112 1.88 2.63 12.04
N ASP A 113 0.77 3.14 12.57
CA ASP A 113 -0.37 2.30 12.99
C ASP A 113 -1.05 1.68 11.78
N ALA A 114 -1.24 2.45 10.71
CA ALA A 114 -1.83 1.95 9.46
C ALA A 114 -0.98 0.85 8.85
N GLU A 115 0.33 1.03 8.80
CA GLU A 115 1.24 0.02 8.26
C GLU A 115 1.18 -1.27 9.07
N GLN A 116 1.27 -1.16 10.40
CA GLN A 116 1.22 -2.32 11.28
C GLN A 116 -0.09 -3.10 11.10
N ALA A 117 -1.22 -2.40 11.12
CA ALA A 117 -2.54 -3.03 11.01
C ALA A 117 -2.75 -3.67 9.63
N THR A 118 -2.38 -2.98 8.55
CA THR A 118 -2.59 -3.50 7.20
C THR A 118 -1.64 -4.63 6.86
N ILE A 119 -0.41 -4.62 7.35
CA ILE A 119 0.51 -5.76 7.17
C ILE A 119 0.00 -6.97 7.95
N ALA A 120 -0.52 -6.80 9.15
CA ALA A 120 -1.15 -7.89 9.89
C ALA A 120 -2.32 -8.49 9.11
N ALA A 121 -3.12 -7.66 8.44
CA ALA A 121 -4.20 -8.12 7.57
C ALA A 121 -3.67 -8.89 6.34
N VAL A 122 -2.54 -8.46 5.77
CA VAL A 122 -1.86 -9.19 4.68
C VAL A 122 -1.40 -10.56 5.18
N GLU A 123 -0.81 -10.63 6.35
CA GLU A 123 -0.38 -11.90 6.94
C GLU A 123 -1.56 -12.85 7.14
N THR A 124 -2.71 -12.34 7.58
CA THR A 124 -3.94 -13.12 7.70
C THR A 124 -4.39 -13.64 6.33
N LEU A 125 -4.35 -12.81 5.29
CA LEU A 125 -4.66 -13.23 3.93
C LEU A 125 -3.73 -14.35 3.47
N PHE A 126 -2.44 -14.22 3.72
CA PHE A 126 -1.44 -15.21 3.31
C PHE A 126 -1.60 -16.54 4.04
N ALA A 127 -2.12 -16.52 5.24
CA ALA A 127 -2.35 -17.71 6.06
C ALA A 127 -3.66 -18.44 5.72
N SER A 128 -4.55 -17.82 4.97
CA SER A 128 -5.87 -18.36 4.67
C SER A 128 -5.89 -19.41 3.57
#